data_fc95821b15a320d3d3eb202fc554a40c
#
_entry.id   fc95821b15a320d3d3eb202fc554a40c
#
_cell.length_a   1.000
_cell.length_b   1.000
_cell.length_c   1.000
_cell.angle_alpha   90.00
_cell.angle_beta   90.00
_cell.angle_gamma   90.00
#
_symmetry.space_group_name_H-M   'P 1'
#
loop_
_entity.id
_entity.type
_entity.pdbx_description
1 polymer ?
#
loop_
_entity_poly.entity_id
_entity_poly.type
_entity_poly.pdbx_seq_one_letter_code
_entity_poly.pdbx_strand_id
1 'polypeptide(L)'
;KESVWKYKGMWEDFSGTVGFWADMENPYVTYHNDFIESEWWALKKIWDKGLLYKGFKIVPYCPRCGTPLSAQEVAQGYKDVKERSAIVRFKAKGEDAYILAWTTTPWTLPSNLGLCVNPKETYAKVSCVDGYTYYMAEALLDTVLAPLAEDGKAAYEVLKTYTGKELEFKEYEPLYQCAADGIAGQHKKAFYVTCD
;
A
#
# COMPACT_ATOMS: atom_id res chain seq x y z
N LYS A 1 -24.57 15.63 21.69
CA LYS A 1 -24.67 15.60 23.17
C LYS A 1 -26.09 15.25 23.61
N GLU A 2 -27.12 15.98 23.16
CA GLU A 2 -28.53 15.76 23.57
C GLU A 2 -29.00 14.33 23.31
N SER A 3 -28.68 13.73 22.16
CA SER A 3 -29.04 12.36 21.82
C SER A 3 -28.50 11.32 22.81
N VAL A 4 -27.32 11.53 23.34
CA VAL A 4 -26.70 10.64 24.34
C VAL A 4 -27.43 10.74 25.66
N TRP A 5 -27.72 11.96 26.10
CA TRP A 5 -28.42 12.20 27.37
C TRP A 5 -29.87 11.75 27.36
N LYS A 6 -30.53 11.73 26.21
CA LYS A 6 -31.91 11.27 26.05
C LYS A 6 -32.15 9.87 26.63
N TYR A 7 -31.14 9.01 26.51
CA TYR A 7 -31.24 7.60 26.92
C TYR A 7 -30.53 7.29 28.24
N LYS A 8 -30.00 8.31 28.95
CA LYS A 8 -29.29 8.11 30.22
C LYS A 8 -30.12 7.38 31.26
N GLY A 9 -31.36 7.82 31.50
CA GLY A 9 -32.23 7.17 32.46
C GLY A 9 -32.50 5.70 32.15
N MET A 10 -32.68 5.36 30.87
CA MET A 10 -32.88 3.97 30.46
C MET A 10 -31.67 3.09 30.76
N TRP A 11 -30.44 3.62 30.62
CA TRP A 11 -29.21 2.91 30.98
C TRP A 11 -29.08 2.74 32.50
N GLU A 12 -29.46 3.74 33.27
CA GLU A 12 -29.42 3.67 34.73
C GLU A 12 -30.44 2.64 35.25
N ASP A 13 -31.69 2.65 34.73
CA ASP A 13 -32.71 1.68 35.05
C ASP A 13 -32.28 0.25 34.67
N PHE A 14 -31.70 0.08 33.48
CA PHE A 14 -31.17 -1.21 33.03
C PHE A 14 -30.04 -1.71 33.95
N SER A 15 -29.10 -0.83 34.31
CA SER A 15 -28.02 -1.17 35.23
C SER A 15 -28.53 -1.63 36.60
N GLY A 16 -29.57 -0.94 37.12
CA GLY A 16 -30.23 -1.35 38.35
C GLY A 16 -30.92 -2.71 38.23
N THR A 17 -31.62 -2.94 37.10
CA THR A 17 -32.36 -4.19 36.85
C THR A 17 -31.41 -5.41 36.77
N VAL A 18 -30.25 -5.28 36.16
CA VAL A 18 -29.25 -6.38 36.07
C VAL A 18 -28.38 -6.49 37.33
N GLY A 19 -28.59 -5.66 38.35
CA GLY A 19 -27.85 -5.69 39.61
C GLY A 19 -26.42 -5.14 39.50
N PHE A 20 -26.14 -4.29 38.51
CA PHE A 20 -24.86 -3.61 38.37
C PHE A 20 -24.83 -2.37 39.28
N TRP A 21 -23.92 -2.37 40.24
CA TRP A 21 -23.82 -1.30 41.23
C TRP A 21 -22.67 -0.35 40.84
N ALA A 22 -23.02 0.89 40.55
CA ALA A 22 -22.07 1.96 40.29
C ALA A 22 -22.63 3.28 40.84
N ASP A 23 -21.76 4.26 41.04
CA ASP A 23 -22.17 5.61 41.41
C ASP A 23 -22.76 6.31 40.17
N MET A 24 -24.09 6.24 40.03
CA MET A 24 -24.80 6.86 38.92
C MET A 24 -25.04 8.36 39.10
N GLU A 25 -24.88 8.87 40.36
CA GLU A 25 -24.98 10.31 40.63
C GLU A 25 -23.72 11.08 40.16
N ASN A 26 -22.57 10.43 40.24
CA ASN A 26 -21.27 10.99 39.79
C ASN A 26 -20.70 10.19 38.63
N PRO A 27 -21.34 10.18 37.47
CA PRO A 27 -20.90 9.37 36.35
C PRO A 27 -19.61 9.91 35.73
N TYR A 28 -18.79 9.02 35.22
CA TYR A 28 -17.61 9.33 34.46
C TYR A 28 -17.99 9.86 33.06
N VAL A 29 -17.80 11.17 32.83
CA VAL A 29 -18.23 11.84 31.60
C VAL A 29 -17.05 12.48 30.89
N THR A 30 -16.69 11.93 29.74
CA THR A 30 -15.48 12.27 28.99
C THR A 30 -15.46 13.68 28.36
N TYR A 31 -16.57 14.40 28.35
CA TYR A 31 -16.62 15.79 27.87
C TYR A 31 -16.74 16.84 28.99
N HIS A 32 -16.74 16.44 30.26
CA HIS A 32 -16.64 17.36 31.37
C HIS A 32 -15.20 17.90 31.51
N ASN A 33 -15.07 19.11 32.02
CA ASN A 33 -13.80 19.77 32.13
C ASN A 33 -12.81 19.00 33.02
N ASP A 34 -13.25 18.43 34.11
CA ASP A 34 -12.44 17.66 35.04
C ASP A 34 -11.74 16.49 34.33
N PHE A 35 -12.48 15.79 33.43
CA PHE A 35 -11.89 14.75 32.60
C PHE A 35 -10.88 15.33 31.60
N ILE A 36 -11.27 16.39 30.89
CA ILE A 36 -10.45 17.05 29.87
C ILE A 36 -9.14 17.56 30.49
N GLU A 37 -9.21 18.19 31.65
CA GLU A 37 -8.01 18.66 32.39
C GLU A 37 -7.07 17.50 32.75
N SER A 38 -7.63 16.41 33.26
CA SER A 38 -6.85 15.20 33.60
C SER A 38 -6.18 14.58 32.38
N GLU A 39 -6.88 14.53 31.24
CA GLU A 39 -6.33 14.05 29.97
C GLU A 39 -5.19 14.95 29.47
N TRP A 40 -5.40 16.25 29.48
CA TRP A 40 -4.35 17.21 29.11
C TRP A 40 -3.13 17.16 30.04
N TRP A 41 -3.36 16.98 31.33
CA TRP A 41 -2.27 16.77 32.29
C TRP A 41 -1.46 15.53 31.95
N ALA A 42 -2.12 14.40 31.66
CA ALA A 42 -1.45 13.17 31.28
C ALA A 42 -0.65 13.32 29.97
N LEU A 43 -1.27 13.91 28.93
CA LEU A 43 -0.60 14.22 27.66
C LEU A 43 0.61 15.15 27.85
N LYS A 44 0.48 16.17 28.71
CA LYS A 44 1.60 17.06 29.03
C LYS A 44 2.78 16.32 29.65
N LYS A 45 2.52 15.37 30.55
CA LYS A 45 3.57 14.51 31.14
C LYS A 45 4.27 13.63 30.11
N ILE A 46 3.51 13.09 29.14
CA ILE A 46 4.06 12.29 28.05
C ILE A 46 4.91 13.17 27.13
N TRP A 47 4.40 14.36 26.80
CA TRP A 47 5.13 15.36 26.01
C TRP A 47 6.46 15.75 26.64
N ASP A 48 6.46 16.08 27.94
CA ASP A 48 7.65 16.52 28.68
C ASP A 48 8.74 15.43 28.71
N LYS A 49 8.36 14.17 28.54
CA LYS A 49 9.27 13.03 28.41
C LYS A 49 9.76 12.79 26.97
N GLY A 50 9.33 13.59 26.00
CA GLY A 50 9.68 13.43 24.58
C GLY A 50 9.05 12.20 23.91
N LEU A 51 8.04 11.58 24.50
CA LEU A 51 7.39 10.38 24.00
C LEU A 51 6.22 10.69 23.02
N LEU A 52 5.74 11.91 22.97
CA LEU A 52 4.74 12.35 22.04
C LEU A 52 5.42 13.13 20.90
N TYR A 53 5.26 12.65 19.68
CA TYR A 53 5.88 13.23 18.49
C TYR A 53 4.94 13.14 17.29
N LYS A 54 5.18 13.98 16.28
CA LYS A 54 4.46 13.94 15.01
C LYS A 54 5.09 12.90 14.10
N GLY A 55 4.34 11.89 13.73
CA GLY A 55 4.80 10.80 12.87
C GLY A 55 3.82 10.48 11.76
N PHE A 56 4.25 9.60 10.85
CA PHE A 56 3.42 9.08 9.77
C PHE A 56 3.08 7.62 10.04
N LYS A 57 1.86 7.24 9.71
CA LYS A 57 1.39 5.86 9.78
C LYS A 57 0.54 5.57 8.55
N ILE A 58 0.79 4.43 7.90
CA ILE A 58 -0.07 3.95 6.82
C ILE A 58 -1.34 3.37 7.45
N VAL A 59 -2.48 3.88 7.01
CA VAL A 59 -3.79 3.41 7.46
C VAL A 59 -4.72 3.25 6.25
N PRO A 60 -5.63 2.26 6.24
CA PRO A 60 -6.71 2.20 5.28
C PRO A 60 -7.58 3.45 5.40
N TYR A 61 -8.03 3.97 4.28
CA TYR A 61 -8.82 5.20 4.23
C TYR A 61 -10.04 5.02 3.32
N CYS A 62 -11.20 5.41 3.77
CA CYS A 62 -12.42 5.38 2.97
C CYS A 62 -12.63 6.73 2.27
N PRO A 63 -12.50 6.81 0.93
CA PRO A 63 -12.71 8.07 0.22
C PRO A 63 -14.18 8.54 0.23
N ARG A 64 -15.13 7.61 0.43
CA ARG A 64 -16.55 7.92 0.53
C ARG A 64 -16.91 8.58 1.85
N CYS A 65 -16.38 8.05 2.96
CA CYS A 65 -16.64 8.56 4.30
C CYS A 65 -15.72 9.73 4.67
N GLY A 66 -14.55 9.84 4.01
CA GLY A 66 -13.53 10.82 4.32
C GLY A 66 -12.79 10.55 5.65
N THR A 67 -12.77 9.27 6.09
CA THR A 67 -12.21 8.87 7.38
C THR A 67 -11.25 7.68 7.25
N PRO A 68 -10.23 7.59 8.12
CA PRO A 68 -9.46 6.36 8.26
C PRO A 68 -10.33 5.24 8.82
N LEU A 69 -9.99 4.00 8.43
CA LEU A 69 -10.69 2.79 8.86
C LEU A 69 -9.89 2.06 9.92
N SER A 70 -10.59 1.50 10.91
CA SER A 70 -9.98 0.58 11.88
C SER A 70 -9.68 -0.79 11.24
N ALA A 71 -8.78 -1.56 11.85
CA ALA A 71 -8.48 -2.91 11.41
C ALA A 71 -9.73 -3.82 11.41
N GLN A 72 -10.64 -3.63 12.36
CA GLN A 72 -11.87 -4.39 12.46
C GLN A 72 -12.83 -4.09 11.29
N GLU A 73 -13.00 -2.83 10.92
CA GLU A 73 -13.82 -2.44 9.77
C GLU A 73 -13.26 -3.01 8.47
N VAL A 74 -11.95 -2.95 8.28
CA VAL A 74 -11.28 -3.54 7.11
C VAL A 74 -11.50 -5.05 7.07
N ALA A 75 -11.32 -5.76 8.18
CA ALA A 75 -11.49 -7.21 8.26
C ALA A 75 -12.90 -7.67 7.85
N GLN A 76 -13.92 -6.90 8.14
CA GLN A 76 -15.32 -7.19 7.77
C GLN A 76 -15.65 -6.89 6.30
N GLY A 77 -14.80 -6.14 5.60
CA GLY A 77 -15.02 -5.67 4.24
C GLY A 77 -14.42 -6.54 3.14
N TYR A 78 -13.68 -7.58 3.47
CA TYR A 78 -13.03 -8.44 2.46
C TYR A 78 -14.07 -9.21 1.65
N LYS A 79 -13.91 -9.16 0.35
CA LYS A 79 -14.67 -9.95 -0.63
C LYS A 79 -13.89 -10.05 -1.93
N ASP A 80 -14.15 -11.13 -2.67
CA ASP A 80 -13.58 -11.30 -4.00
C ASP A 80 -14.18 -10.30 -4.99
N VAL A 81 -13.32 -9.60 -5.70
CA VAL A 81 -13.70 -8.65 -6.75
C VAL A 81 -12.89 -8.92 -8.01
N LYS A 82 -13.50 -8.67 -9.18
CA LYS A 82 -12.80 -8.71 -10.46
C LYS A 82 -12.44 -7.29 -10.85
N GLU A 83 -11.15 -7.03 -10.99
CA GLU A 83 -10.62 -5.73 -11.42
C GLU A 83 -9.69 -5.88 -12.60
N ARG A 84 -9.61 -4.81 -13.41
CA ARG A 84 -8.61 -4.75 -14.47
C ARG A 84 -7.26 -4.48 -13.87
N SER A 85 -6.28 -5.29 -14.28
CA SER A 85 -4.87 -5.06 -13.97
C SER A 85 -4.11 -4.67 -15.25
N ALA A 86 -2.94 -4.08 -15.08
CA ALA A 86 -2.06 -3.71 -16.18
C ALA A 86 -0.68 -4.33 -16.00
N ILE A 87 -0.12 -4.81 -17.09
CA ILE A 87 1.31 -5.17 -17.19
C ILE A 87 1.99 -4.04 -17.95
N VAL A 88 2.94 -3.40 -17.29
CA VAL A 88 3.58 -2.18 -17.78
C VAL A 88 5.01 -2.48 -18.18
N ARG A 89 5.45 -1.93 -19.31
CA ARG A 89 6.80 -2.05 -19.85
C ARG A 89 7.65 -0.86 -19.44
N PHE A 90 8.70 -1.10 -18.67
CA PHE A 90 9.67 -0.10 -18.28
C PHE A 90 10.94 -0.31 -19.10
N LYS A 91 11.32 0.66 -19.92
CA LYS A 91 12.50 0.57 -20.78
C LYS A 91 13.76 0.46 -19.94
N ALA A 92 14.49 -0.64 -20.08
CA ALA A 92 15.78 -0.80 -19.42
C ALA A 92 16.79 0.19 -20.00
N LYS A 93 17.56 0.85 -19.14
CA LYS A 93 18.54 1.83 -19.58
C LYS A 93 19.79 1.15 -20.13
N GLY A 94 20.27 1.60 -21.28
CA GLY A 94 21.49 1.09 -21.92
C GLY A 94 21.31 -0.20 -22.72
N GLU A 95 20.09 -0.73 -22.87
CA GLU A 95 19.82 -1.90 -23.71
C GLU A 95 18.41 -1.85 -24.32
N ASP A 96 18.21 -2.61 -25.40
CA ASP A 96 16.91 -2.72 -26.05
C ASP A 96 16.06 -3.83 -25.42
N ALA A 97 15.65 -3.59 -24.19
CA ALA A 97 14.81 -4.50 -23.42
C ALA A 97 13.89 -3.73 -22.48
N TYR A 98 12.83 -4.39 -21.99
CA TYR A 98 11.86 -3.82 -21.05
C TYR A 98 11.74 -4.71 -19.82
N ILE A 99 11.59 -4.08 -18.67
CA ILE A 99 11.25 -4.75 -17.42
C ILE A 99 9.73 -4.72 -17.31
N LEU A 100 9.09 -5.90 -17.15
CA LEU A 100 7.65 -5.99 -16.95
C LEU A 100 7.31 -5.89 -15.47
N ALA A 101 6.34 -5.06 -15.16
CA ALA A 101 5.77 -4.99 -13.82
C ALA A 101 4.24 -4.99 -13.90
N TRP A 102 3.61 -5.74 -13.00
CA TRP A 102 2.17 -5.87 -12.88
C TRP A 102 1.63 -4.92 -11.81
N THR A 103 0.49 -4.30 -12.09
CA THR A 103 -0.21 -3.44 -11.13
C THR A 103 -1.72 -3.55 -11.27
N THR A 104 -2.43 -3.51 -10.13
CA THR A 104 -3.88 -3.30 -10.05
C THR A 104 -4.26 -1.83 -9.90
N THR A 105 -3.28 -0.95 -9.70
CA THR A 105 -3.48 0.48 -9.43
C THR A 105 -2.73 1.36 -10.43
N PRO A 106 -3.10 1.35 -11.73
CA PRO A 106 -2.34 2.05 -12.78
C PRO A 106 -2.27 3.57 -12.57
N TRP A 107 -3.17 4.16 -11.80
CA TRP A 107 -3.15 5.59 -11.43
C TRP A 107 -1.98 5.97 -10.52
N THR A 108 -1.23 5.02 -9.96
CA THR A 108 -0.01 5.28 -9.20
C THR A 108 1.24 5.40 -10.07
N LEU A 109 1.18 4.98 -11.32
CA LEU A 109 2.32 4.98 -12.25
C LEU A 109 2.98 6.36 -12.46
N PRO A 110 2.26 7.50 -12.48
CA PRO A 110 2.88 8.82 -12.57
C PRO A 110 3.87 9.13 -11.43
N SER A 111 3.76 8.43 -10.31
CA SER A 111 4.65 8.59 -9.13
C SER A 111 5.64 7.43 -9.00
N ASN A 112 5.80 6.57 -10.03
CA ASN A 112 6.74 5.46 -9.97
C ASN A 112 8.18 5.95 -9.89
N LEU A 113 8.94 5.44 -8.92
CA LEU A 113 10.34 5.78 -8.66
C LEU A 113 11.27 4.55 -8.59
N GLY A 114 10.72 3.35 -8.50
CA GLY A 114 11.47 2.11 -8.40
C GLY A 114 10.62 0.90 -8.77
N LEU A 115 11.28 -0.18 -9.15
CA LEU A 115 10.69 -1.50 -9.35
C LEU A 115 11.26 -2.43 -8.29
N CYS A 116 10.42 -3.31 -7.72
CA CYS A 116 10.84 -4.23 -6.70
C CYS A 116 10.83 -5.66 -7.22
N VAL A 117 11.88 -6.42 -6.90
CA VAL A 117 11.99 -7.85 -7.19
C VAL A 117 12.29 -8.63 -5.92
N ASN A 118 11.82 -9.87 -5.86
CA ASN A 118 12.21 -10.78 -4.79
C ASN A 118 13.64 -11.31 -5.06
N PRO A 119 14.60 -11.10 -4.17
CA PRO A 119 16.00 -11.48 -4.40
C PRO A 119 16.22 -12.98 -4.58
N LYS A 120 15.28 -13.82 -4.10
CA LYS A 120 15.38 -15.29 -4.12
C LYS A 120 14.70 -15.92 -5.32
N GLU A 121 13.85 -15.18 -6.03
CA GLU A 121 13.13 -15.67 -7.20
C GLU A 121 13.98 -15.60 -8.45
N THR A 122 13.64 -16.46 -9.43
CA THR A 122 14.28 -16.46 -10.74
C THR A 122 13.53 -15.56 -11.70
N TYR A 123 14.29 -14.75 -12.42
CA TYR A 123 13.81 -13.87 -13.48
C TYR A 123 14.45 -14.26 -14.79
N ALA A 124 13.70 -14.17 -15.86
CA ALA A 124 14.18 -14.47 -17.21
C ALA A 124 14.26 -13.21 -18.08
N LYS A 125 15.28 -13.14 -18.90
CA LYS A 125 15.33 -12.25 -20.07
C LYS A 125 14.88 -13.08 -21.26
N VAL A 126 13.83 -12.66 -21.93
CA VAL A 126 13.21 -13.39 -23.03
C VAL A 126 13.05 -12.52 -24.27
N SER A 127 13.25 -13.12 -25.44
CA SER A 127 12.81 -12.55 -26.72
C SER A 127 11.38 -13.01 -26.99
N CYS A 128 10.50 -12.10 -27.33
CA CYS A 128 9.09 -12.39 -27.55
C CYS A 128 8.72 -12.24 -29.03
N VAL A 129 7.70 -12.95 -29.48
CA VAL A 129 7.20 -12.89 -30.86
C VAL A 129 6.66 -11.52 -31.27
N ASP A 130 6.32 -10.66 -30.31
CA ASP A 130 5.93 -9.28 -30.56
C ASP A 130 7.11 -8.34 -30.92
N GLY A 131 8.32 -8.90 -31.03
CA GLY A 131 9.54 -8.19 -31.41
C GLY A 131 10.26 -7.48 -30.27
N TYR A 132 9.82 -7.66 -29.04
CA TYR A 132 10.45 -7.05 -27.85
C TYR A 132 11.20 -8.07 -26.99
N THR A 133 12.15 -7.55 -26.25
CA THR A 133 12.87 -8.32 -25.21
C THR A 133 12.36 -7.88 -23.82
N TYR A 134 12.05 -8.86 -22.97
CA TYR A 134 11.48 -8.61 -21.66
C TYR A 134 12.30 -9.23 -20.53
N TYR A 135 12.32 -8.55 -19.38
CA TYR A 135 12.70 -9.08 -18.08
C TYR A 135 11.42 -9.29 -17.25
N MET A 136 11.20 -10.49 -16.75
CA MET A 136 10.07 -10.81 -15.89
C MET A 136 10.33 -12.06 -15.05
N ALA A 137 9.50 -12.33 -14.06
CA ALA A 137 9.59 -13.55 -13.26
C ALA A 137 9.40 -14.79 -14.15
N GLU A 138 10.31 -15.77 -14.04
CA GLU A 138 10.29 -16.98 -14.83
C GLU A 138 8.98 -17.77 -14.65
N ALA A 139 8.48 -17.86 -13.42
CA ALA A 139 7.24 -18.55 -13.09
C ALA A 139 5.99 -17.97 -13.77
N LEU A 140 6.05 -16.78 -14.33
CA LEU A 140 4.92 -16.10 -14.96
C LEU A 140 5.01 -16.02 -16.49
N LEU A 141 6.07 -16.58 -17.09
CA LEU A 141 6.30 -16.53 -18.54
C LEU A 141 5.11 -17.05 -19.32
N ASP A 142 4.64 -18.26 -19.00
CA ASP A 142 3.51 -18.88 -19.71
C ASP A 142 2.20 -18.12 -19.47
N THR A 143 1.97 -17.63 -18.25
CA THR A 143 0.74 -16.91 -17.93
C THR A 143 0.64 -15.58 -18.68
N VAL A 144 1.75 -14.88 -18.85
CA VAL A 144 1.79 -13.53 -19.42
C VAL A 144 2.03 -13.54 -20.93
N LEU A 145 2.94 -14.39 -21.40
CA LEU A 145 3.39 -14.35 -22.79
C LEU A 145 2.75 -15.41 -23.68
N ALA A 146 2.31 -16.56 -23.15
CA ALA A 146 1.66 -17.60 -23.97
C ALA A 146 0.43 -17.07 -24.74
N PRO A 147 -0.39 -16.15 -24.23
CA PRO A 147 -1.48 -15.54 -25.00
C PRO A 147 -1.04 -14.77 -26.26
N LEU A 148 0.25 -14.43 -26.39
CA LEU A 148 0.84 -13.77 -27.55
C LEU A 148 1.30 -14.77 -28.63
N ALA A 149 1.23 -16.09 -28.34
CA ALA A 149 1.62 -17.11 -29.31
C ALA A 149 0.73 -17.06 -30.57
N GLU A 150 1.36 -17.11 -31.74
CA GLU A 150 0.68 -17.21 -33.03
C GLU A 150 0.92 -18.61 -33.64
N ASP A 151 -0.14 -19.22 -34.18
CA ASP A 151 -0.13 -20.42 -35.03
C ASP A 151 0.92 -21.50 -34.66
N GLY A 152 0.88 -21.98 -33.42
CA GLY A 152 1.71 -23.12 -32.98
C GLY A 152 3.20 -22.84 -32.77
N LYS A 153 3.60 -21.57 -32.81
CA LYS A 153 4.96 -21.15 -32.43
C LYS A 153 5.02 -20.79 -30.94
N ALA A 154 6.18 -21.03 -30.33
CA ALA A 154 6.44 -20.54 -28.98
C ALA A 154 6.33 -19.02 -28.92
N ALA A 155 5.65 -18.49 -27.92
CA ALA A 155 5.45 -17.04 -27.76
C ALA A 155 6.77 -16.32 -27.42
N TYR A 156 7.73 -17.01 -26.85
CA TYR A 156 8.98 -16.44 -26.39
C TYR A 156 10.13 -17.45 -26.43
N GLU A 157 11.36 -16.95 -26.40
CA GLU A 157 12.59 -17.71 -26.23
C GLU A 157 13.36 -17.14 -25.01
N VAL A 158 13.77 -18.01 -24.09
CA VAL A 158 14.54 -17.61 -22.92
C VAL A 158 16.00 -17.39 -23.32
N LEU A 159 16.47 -16.16 -23.23
CA LEU A 159 17.84 -15.80 -23.57
C LEU A 159 18.80 -15.99 -22.40
N LYS A 160 18.36 -15.65 -21.19
CA LYS A 160 19.15 -15.76 -19.96
C LYS A 160 18.26 -15.70 -18.73
N THR A 161 18.68 -16.37 -17.66
CA THR A 161 18.04 -16.32 -16.34
C THR A 161 18.92 -15.58 -15.34
N TYR A 162 18.29 -14.99 -14.32
CA TYR A 162 18.89 -14.22 -13.25
C TYR A 162 18.19 -14.51 -11.93
N THR A 163 18.90 -14.42 -10.83
CA THR A 163 18.26 -14.24 -9.53
C THR A 163 17.77 -12.80 -9.39
N GLY A 164 16.76 -12.55 -8.58
CA GLY A 164 16.33 -11.15 -8.35
C GLY A 164 17.47 -10.27 -7.83
N LYS A 165 18.39 -10.85 -7.04
CA LYS A 165 19.56 -10.15 -6.53
C LYS A 165 20.51 -9.64 -7.64
N GLU A 166 20.61 -10.37 -8.75
CA GLU A 166 21.43 -9.95 -9.90
C GLU A 166 20.80 -8.80 -10.70
N LEU A 167 19.48 -8.57 -10.52
CA LEU A 167 18.77 -7.46 -11.13
C LEU A 167 18.80 -6.18 -10.28
N GLU A 168 19.25 -6.26 -9.04
CA GLU A 168 19.32 -5.10 -8.15
C GLU A 168 20.18 -3.98 -8.76
N PHE A 169 19.69 -2.76 -8.63
CA PHE A 169 20.28 -1.53 -9.22
C PHE A 169 20.25 -1.43 -10.75
N LYS A 170 19.59 -2.36 -11.45
CA LYS A 170 19.34 -2.20 -12.88
C LYS A 170 18.49 -0.97 -13.12
N GLU A 171 19.01 -0.01 -13.90
CA GLU A 171 18.33 1.25 -14.17
C GLU A 171 17.30 1.11 -15.30
N TYR A 172 16.24 1.91 -15.24
CA TYR A 172 15.24 2.04 -16.30
C TYR A 172 14.87 3.50 -16.55
N GLU A 173 14.27 3.77 -17.70
CA GLU A 173 13.79 5.10 -18.06
C GLU A 173 12.45 5.40 -17.35
N PRO A 174 12.23 6.61 -16.81
CA PRO A 174 10.96 6.96 -16.18
C PRO A 174 9.81 6.86 -17.20
N LEU A 175 8.66 6.32 -16.78
CA LEU A 175 7.46 6.26 -17.61
C LEU A 175 6.90 7.65 -17.94
N TYR A 176 7.04 8.58 -17.00
CA TYR A 176 6.50 9.93 -17.10
C TYR A 176 7.56 10.96 -16.69
N GLN A 177 7.66 12.03 -17.47
CA GLN A 177 8.62 13.11 -17.20
C GLN A 177 8.36 13.79 -15.85
N CYS A 178 7.11 13.90 -15.41
CA CYS A 178 6.76 14.49 -14.13
C CYS A 178 7.41 13.77 -12.92
N ALA A 179 7.63 12.45 -13.01
CA ALA A 179 8.33 11.71 -11.97
C ALA A 179 9.82 12.07 -11.94
N ALA A 180 10.46 12.21 -13.11
CA ALA A 180 11.84 12.64 -13.23
C ALA A 180 12.04 14.08 -12.71
N ASP A 181 11.13 14.99 -13.09
CA ASP A 181 11.17 16.39 -12.66
C ASP A 181 11.01 16.52 -11.13
N GLY A 182 10.14 15.70 -10.54
CA GLY A 182 9.93 15.66 -9.09
C GLY A 182 11.16 15.21 -8.29
N ILE A 183 12.08 14.46 -8.90
CA ILE A 183 13.35 14.00 -8.31
C ILE A 183 14.51 14.90 -8.65
N ALA A 184 14.42 15.66 -9.76
CA ALA A 184 15.46 16.57 -10.18
C ALA A 184 15.83 17.57 -9.06
N GLY A 185 17.11 17.68 -8.75
CA GLY A 185 17.60 18.57 -7.69
C GLY A 185 17.51 18.04 -6.26
N GLN A 186 16.91 16.86 -6.03
CA GLN A 186 16.83 16.28 -4.66
C GLN A 186 18.07 15.45 -4.28
N HIS A 187 19.04 15.24 -5.18
CA HIS A 187 20.21 14.37 -4.98
C HIS A 187 19.86 12.94 -4.53
N LYS A 188 18.67 12.45 -4.90
CA LYS A 188 18.19 11.09 -4.61
C LYS A 188 18.27 10.23 -5.84
N LYS A 189 18.59 8.94 -5.65
CA LYS A 189 18.53 7.94 -6.71
C LYS A 189 17.09 7.46 -6.90
N ALA A 190 16.68 7.33 -8.16
CA ALA A 190 15.39 6.78 -8.56
C ALA A 190 15.53 6.00 -9.88
N PHE A 191 14.45 5.35 -10.32
CA PHE A 191 14.32 4.62 -11.58
C PHE A 191 15.32 3.45 -11.71
N TYR A 192 15.39 2.64 -10.66
CA TYR A 192 16.15 1.39 -10.65
C TYR A 192 15.39 0.28 -9.93
N VAL A 193 15.86 -0.94 -10.12
CA VAL A 193 15.32 -2.14 -9.47
C VAL A 193 15.87 -2.24 -8.06
N THR A 194 14.99 -2.49 -7.09
CA THR A 194 15.31 -2.78 -5.69
C THR A 194 14.97 -4.23 -5.34
N CYS A 195 15.54 -4.75 -4.28
CA CYS A 195 15.21 -6.05 -3.70
C CYS A 195 14.48 -5.90 -2.37
N ASP A 196 13.42 -6.73 -2.15
CA ASP A 196 12.71 -6.84 -0.87
C ASP A 196 12.22 -8.29 -0.67
#